data_a0ff69ba8dc5d5356f1dac27f83ed58d
#
_entry.id   a0ff69ba8dc5d5356f1dac27f83ed58d
#
_cell.length_a   1.000
_cell.length_b   1.000
_cell.length_c   1.000
_cell.angle_alpha   90.00
_cell.angle_beta   90.00
_cell.angle_gamma   90.00
#
_symmetry.space_group_name_H-M   'P 1'
#
loop_
_entity.id
_entity.type
_entity.pdbx_description
1 polymer ?
#
loop_
_entity_poly.entity_id
_entity_poly.type
_entity_poly.pdbx_seq_one_letter_code
_entity_poly.pdbx_strand_id
1 'polypeptide(L)'
;FKKGEKKICATRWLYVFLATKWLYMIERRDVFQAIADPTRRAIIALIALQAMTPNAIADNFDTTRQAVSKHLRILTECELVKQEQKGREIYYSLEIEKMKEIDKWLEQFKKIWESRFNQLDNLLATIKKTKK
;
A
#
# COMPACT_ATOMS: atom_id res chain seq x y z
N PHE A 1 -1.83 52.31 7.80
CA PHE A 1 -2.91 51.51 7.14
C PHE A 1 -2.39 50.43 6.16
N LYS A 2 -1.12 50.46 5.73
CA LYS A 2 -0.57 49.48 4.75
C LYS A 2 0.25 48.33 5.35
N LYS A 3 0.48 48.27 6.66
CA LYS A 3 1.30 47.21 7.31
C LYS A 3 0.50 45.94 7.67
N GLY A 4 -0.82 45.94 7.63
CA GLY A 4 -1.67 44.79 7.98
C GLY A 4 -1.92 43.81 6.82
N GLU A 5 -1.92 44.28 5.59
CA GLU A 5 -2.30 43.47 4.43
C GLU A 5 -1.20 42.50 3.96
N LYS A 6 0.09 42.78 4.23
CA LYS A 6 1.19 41.90 3.83
C LYS A 6 1.31 40.60 4.66
N LYS A 7 0.83 40.58 5.90
CA LYS A 7 0.85 39.38 6.76
C LYS A 7 -0.23 38.36 6.39
N ILE A 8 -1.37 38.82 5.92
CA ILE A 8 -2.49 37.96 5.51
C ILE A 8 -2.19 37.24 4.20
N CYS A 9 -1.48 37.88 3.26
CA CYS A 9 -1.07 37.24 2.02
C CYS A 9 -0.05 36.11 2.22
N ALA A 10 0.93 36.25 3.12
CA ALA A 10 1.95 35.23 3.37
C ALA A 10 1.37 33.96 4.01
N THR A 11 0.47 34.10 4.97
CA THR A 11 -0.23 32.95 5.59
C THR A 11 -1.17 32.27 4.61
N ARG A 12 -1.85 33.02 3.77
CA ARG A 12 -2.75 32.49 2.73
C ARG A 12 -1.98 31.68 1.67
N TRP A 13 -0.82 32.15 1.26
CA TRP A 13 0.07 31.43 0.37
C TRP A 13 0.63 30.16 1.01
N LEU A 14 0.95 30.17 2.28
CA LEU A 14 1.42 29.01 3.03
C LEU A 14 0.32 27.94 3.15
N TYR A 15 -0.93 28.36 3.42
CA TYR A 15 -2.09 27.46 3.45
C TYR A 15 -2.40 26.86 2.08
N VAL A 16 -2.35 27.65 1.03
CA VAL A 16 -2.56 27.17 -0.35
C VAL A 16 -1.44 26.22 -0.75
N PHE A 17 -0.18 26.54 -0.41
CA PHE A 17 0.97 25.68 -0.69
C PHE A 17 0.93 24.36 0.08
N LEU A 18 0.55 24.39 1.35
CA LEU A 18 0.37 23.20 2.16
C LEU A 18 -0.84 22.38 1.67
N ALA A 19 -1.96 23.02 1.35
CA ALA A 19 -3.15 22.36 0.83
C ALA A 19 -2.90 21.72 -0.54
N THR A 20 -2.18 22.39 -1.45
CA THR A 20 -1.81 21.82 -2.76
C THR A 20 -0.80 20.68 -2.62
N LYS A 21 0.14 20.79 -1.69
CA LYS A 21 1.08 19.70 -1.39
C LYS A 21 0.36 18.50 -0.75
N TRP A 22 -0.62 18.74 0.12
CA TRP A 22 -1.49 17.70 0.68
C TRP A 22 -2.37 17.03 -0.40
N LEU A 23 -3.00 17.81 -1.26
CA LEU A 23 -3.77 17.31 -2.40
C LEU A 23 -2.89 16.49 -3.36
N TYR A 24 -1.68 16.96 -3.64
CA TYR A 24 -0.72 16.24 -4.48
C TYR A 24 -0.24 14.92 -3.83
N MET A 25 -0.13 14.87 -2.50
CA MET A 25 0.15 13.62 -1.77
C MET A 25 -1.03 12.64 -1.75
N ILE A 26 -2.26 13.15 -1.75
CA ILE A 26 -3.47 12.32 -1.78
C ILE A 26 -3.69 11.71 -3.18
N GLU A 27 -3.26 12.40 -4.22
CA GLU A 27 -3.42 11.95 -5.61
C GLU A 27 -2.37 10.90 -6.05
N ARG A 28 -1.29 10.74 -5.30
CA ARG A 28 -0.34 9.64 -5.52
C ARG A 28 -0.96 8.34 -5.02
N ARG A 29 -1.36 7.51 -5.95
CA ARG A 29 -1.72 6.13 -5.66
C ARG A 29 -0.52 5.43 -5.04
N ASP A 30 -0.64 5.11 -3.77
CA ASP A 30 0.40 4.46 -3.00
C ASP A 30 0.16 2.94 -2.87
N VAL A 31 1.12 2.24 -2.30
CA VAL A 31 1.07 0.81 -2.09
C VAL A 31 -0.13 0.39 -1.22
N PHE A 32 -0.52 1.19 -0.23
CA PHE A 32 -1.64 0.90 0.67
C PHE A 32 -2.99 1.00 -0.05
N GLN A 33 -3.14 1.99 -0.90
CA GLN A 33 -4.32 2.11 -1.75
C GLN A 33 -4.42 0.94 -2.73
N ALA A 34 -3.30 0.49 -3.27
CA ALA A 34 -3.27 -0.67 -4.15
C ALA A 34 -3.77 -1.93 -3.45
N ILE A 35 -3.31 -2.21 -2.24
CA ILE A 35 -3.70 -3.42 -1.48
C ILE A 35 -5.03 -3.29 -0.72
N ALA A 36 -5.69 -2.13 -0.72
CA ALA A 36 -6.98 -1.95 -0.04
C ALA A 36 -8.10 -2.82 -0.62
N ASP A 37 -8.04 -3.14 -1.90
CA ASP A 37 -9.05 -3.94 -2.60
C ASP A 37 -8.71 -5.44 -2.55
N PRO A 38 -9.67 -6.33 -2.19
CA PRO A 38 -9.43 -7.76 -2.07
C PRO A 38 -9.07 -8.42 -3.41
N THR A 39 -9.67 -7.97 -4.52
CA THR A 39 -9.36 -8.51 -5.86
C THR A 39 -7.94 -8.18 -6.26
N ARG A 40 -7.46 -6.96 -5.97
CA ARG A 40 -6.07 -6.59 -6.23
C ARG A 40 -5.09 -7.41 -5.39
N ARG A 41 -5.40 -7.69 -4.12
CA ARG A 41 -4.57 -8.60 -3.30
C ARG A 41 -4.50 -10.01 -3.88
N ALA A 42 -5.61 -10.54 -4.39
CA ALA A 42 -5.65 -11.84 -5.03
C ALA A 42 -4.84 -11.87 -6.33
N ILE A 43 -4.91 -10.81 -7.14
CA ILE A 43 -4.08 -10.67 -8.35
C ILE A 43 -2.59 -10.62 -7.99
N ILE A 44 -2.20 -9.82 -6.98
CA ILE A 44 -0.82 -9.74 -6.50
C ILE A 44 -0.31 -11.13 -6.07
N ALA A 45 -1.10 -11.88 -5.30
CA ALA A 45 -0.73 -13.23 -4.87
C ALA A 45 -0.51 -14.18 -6.05
N LEU A 46 -1.32 -14.06 -7.09
CA LEU A 46 -1.20 -14.89 -8.29
C LEU A 46 0.05 -14.55 -9.11
N ILE A 47 0.29 -13.26 -9.38
CA ILE A 47 1.47 -12.83 -10.18
C ILE A 47 2.79 -12.90 -9.39
N ALA A 48 2.73 -13.03 -8.06
CA ALA A 48 3.92 -13.27 -7.24
C ALA A 48 4.54 -14.64 -7.51
N LEU A 49 3.76 -15.62 -7.95
CA LEU A 49 4.22 -16.95 -8.29
C LEU A 49 4.90 -16.99 -9.67
N GLN A 50 4.33 -16.29 -10.63
CA GLN A 50 4.84 -16.19 -11.99
C GLN A 50 4.23 -15.00 -12.74
N ALA A 51 4.98 -14.44 -13.68
CA ALA A 51 4.45 -13.39 -14.55
C ALA A 51 3.30 -13.93 -15.41
N MET A 52 2.20 -13.17 -15.51
CA MET A 52 0.98 -13.60 -16.22
C MET A 52 0.43 -12.51 -17.12
N THR A 53 -0.29 -12.93 -18.16
CA THR A 53 -1.07 -12.04 -19.05
C THR A 53 -2.42 -11.71 -18.39
N PRO A 54 -3.07 -10.59 -18.77
CA PRO A 54 -4.41 -10.25 -18.27
C PRO A 54 -5.47 -11.33 -18.56
N ASN A 55 -5.35 -12.03 -19.66
CA ASN A 55 -6.26 -13.15 -20.00
C ASN A 55 -6.08 -14.30 -19.02
N ALA A 56 -4.82 -14.73 -18.78
CA ALA A 56 -4.53 -15.80 -17.85
C ALA A 56 -4.98 -15.47 -16.42
N ILE A 57 -4.85 -14.19 -16.00
CA ILE A 57 -5.36 -13.72 -14.71
C ILE A 57 -6.89 -13.79 -14.68
N ALA A 58 -7.57 -13.31 -15.71
CA ALA A 58 -9.03 -13.32 -15.80
C ALA A 58 -9.62 -14.75 -15.71
N ASP A 59 -8.97 -15.70 -16.35
CA ASP A 59 -9.38 -17.12 -16.34
C ASP A 59 -9.32 -17.73 -14.91
N ASN A 60 -8.41 -17.24 -14.05
CA ASN A 60 -8.30 -17.69 -12.66
C ASN A 60 -9.37 -17.12 -11.72
N PHE A 61 -10.02 -16.02 -12.09
CA PHE A 61 -10.97 -15.32 -11.20
C PHE A 61 -12.44 -15.35 -11.66
N ASP A 62 -12.74 -16.07 -12.74
CA ASP A 62 -14.07 -16.08 -13.34
C ASP A 62 -14.61 -14.64 -13.58
N THR A 63 -13.74 -13.78 -14.09
CA THR A 63 -14.01 -12.36 -14.34
C THR A 63 -13.61 -11.95 -15.74
N THR A 64 -14.01 -10.76 -16.16
CA THR A 64 -13.69 -10.26 -17.49
C THR A 64 -12.26 -9.71 -17.57
N ARG A 65 -11.63 -9.83 -18.73
CA ARG A 65 -10.33 -9.21 -19.02
C ARG A 65 -10.34 -7.69 -18.75
N GLN A 66 -11.44 -7.02 -19.06
CA GLN A 66 -11.59 -5.57 -18.83
C GLN A 66 -11.54 -5.22 -17.35
N ALA A 67 -12.19 -6.02 -16.50
CA ALA A 67 -12.15 -5.83 -15.04
C ALA A 67 -10.73 -6.04 -14.50
N VAL A 68 -10.04 -7.10 -14.93
CA VAL A 68 -8.63 -7.36 -14.57
C VAL A 68 -7.73 -6.22 -15.04
N SER A 69 -7.92 -5.73 -16.28
CA SER A 69 -7.12 -4.62 -16.81
C SER A 69 -7.25 -3.33 -15.98
N LYS A 70 -8.43 -3.05 -15.43
CA LYS A 70 -8.63 -1.94 -14.49
C LYS A 70 -7.79 -2.10 -13.22
N HIS A 71 -7.81 -3.29 -12.62
CA HIS A 71 -7.03 -3.57 -11.42
C HIS A 71 -5.53 -3.52 -11.70
N LEU A 72 -5.07 -4.11 -12.79
CA LEU A 72 -3.67 -4.08 -13.21
C LEU A 72 -3.17 -2.66 -13.48
N ARG A 73 -4.01 -1.79 -14.06
CA ARG A 73 -3.65 -0.38 -14.26
C ARG A 73 -3.38 0.31 -12.93
N ILE A 74 -4.25 0.13 -11.94
CA ILE A 74 -4.06 0.72 -10.59
C ILE A 74 -2.78 0.17 -9.96
N LEU A 75 -2.54 -1.13 -10.02
CA LEU A 75 -1.34 -1.76 -9.48
C LEU A 75 -0.05 -1.25 -10.17
N THR A 76 -0.09 -1.00 -11.47
CA THR A 76 1.03 -0.42 -12.22
C THR A 76 1.26 1.05 -11.86
N GLU A 77 0.19 1.84 -11.71
CA GLU A 77 0.29 3.24 -11.27
C GLU A 77 0.83 3.37 -9.84
N CYS A 78 0.62 2.35 -8.99
CA CYS A 78 1.22 2.25 -7.65
C CYS A 78 2.63 1.65 -7.66
N GLU A 79 3.19 1.35 -8.81
CA GLU A 79 4.52 0.75 -9.00
C GLU A 79 4.69 -0.64 -8.33
N LEU A 80 3.58 -1.29 -7.97
CA LEU A 80 3.59 -2.65 -7.42
C LEU A 80 3.76 -3.73 -8.47
N VAL A 81 3.47 -3.42 -9.71
CA VAL A 81 3.47 -4.36 -10.82
C VAL A 81 4.21 -3.75 -12.00
N LYS A 82 5.11 -4.54 -12.58
CA LYS A 82 5.80 -4.22 -13.83
C LYS A 82 5.13 -4.87 -15.01
N GLN A 83 5.18 -4.19 -16.13
CA GLN A 83 4.74 -4.69 -17.43
C GLN A 83 5.97 -5.04 -18.27
N GLU A 84 5.95 -6.19 -18.90
CA GLU A 84 6.96 -6.61 -19.86
C GLU A 84 6.28 -7.13 -21.11
N GLN A 85 6.58 -6.52 -22.26
CA GLN A 85 6.07 -6.99 -23.54
C GLN A 85 6.94 -8.14 -24.05
N LYS A 86 6.30 -9.28 -24.29
CA LYS A 86 6.92 -10.47 -24.91
C LYS A 86 6.12 -10.84 -26.16
N GLY A 87 6.66 -10.49 -27.31
CA GLY A 87 5.97 -10.67 -28.58
C GLY A 87 4.72 -9.79 -28.69
N ARG A 88 3.57 -10.41 -28.86
CA ARG A 88 2.26 -9.73 -28.94
C ARG A 88 1.53 -9.61 -27.62
N GLU A 89 2.07 -10.19 -26.57
CA GLU A 89 1.45 -10.24 -25.24
C GLU A 89 2.20 -9.37 -24.23
N ILE A 90 1.46 -8.86 -23.26
CA ILE A 90 2.01 -8.11 -22.13
C ILE A 90 1.89 -8.98 -20.90
N TYR A 91 3.03 -9.20 -20.23
CA TYR A 91 3.13 -9.94 -18.98
C TYR A 91 3.25 -8.97 -17.82
N TYR A 92 2.58 -9.29 -16.74
CA TYR A 92 2.60 -8.54 -15.49
C TYR A 92 3.32 -9.35 -14.43
N SER A 93 4.27 -8.74 -13.76
CA SER A 93 5.04 -9.34 -12.67
C SER A 93 5.06 -8.44 -11.44
N LEU A 94 5.20 -9.03 -10.26
CA LEU A 94 5.25 -8.29 -9.01
C LEU A 94 6.59 -7.56 -8.84
N GLU A 95 6.55 -6.29 -8.42
CA GLU A 95 7.71 -5.54 -7.97
C GLU A 95 7.91 -5.72 -6.46
N ILE A 96 8.77 -6.66 -6.09
CA ILE A 96 8.99 -7.05 -4.69
C ILE A 96 9.57 -5.90 -3.85
N GLU A 97 10.42 -5.06 -4.46
CA GLU A 97 11.01 -3.92 -3.74
C GLU A 97 9.94 -2.94 -3.23
N LYS A 98 8.89 -2.75 -4.00
CA LYS A 98 7.77 -1.88 -3.59
C LYS A 98 6.97 -2.48 -2.43
N MET A 99 6.89 -3.79 -2.33
CA MET A 99 6.25 -4.49 -1.20
C MET A 99 6.97 -4.25 0.13
N LYS A 100 8.26 -3.95 0.11
CA LYS A 100 9.05 -3.64 1.32
C LYS A 100 8.54 -2.38 2.04
N GLU A 101 7.86 -1.46 1.36
CA GLU A 101 7.24 -0.30 2.01
C GLU A 101 6.16 -0.73 3.01
N ILE A 102 5.39 -1.77 2.67
CA ILE A 102 4.36 -2.35 3.55
C ILE A 102 5.01 -3.02 4.76
N ASP A 103 6.04 -3.83 4.52
CA ASP A 103 6.76 -4.54 5.59
C ASP A 103 7.38 -3.55 6.58
N LYS A 104 8.05 -2.52 6.08
CA LYS A 104 8.62 -1.44 6.90
C LYS A 104 7.56 -0.71 7.73
N TRP A 105 6.38 -0.49 7.18
CA TRP A 105 5.27 0.11 7.93
C TRP A 105 4.75 -0.83 9.00
N LEU A 106 4.64 -2.14 8.72
CA LEU A 106 4.18 -3.15 9.67
C LEU A 106 5.16 -3.39 10.81
N GLU A 107 6.48 -3.22 10.59
CA GLU A 107 7.50 -3.44 11.62
C GLU A 107 7.28 -2.58 12.88
N GLN A 108 6.81 -1.35 12.73
CA GLN A 108 6.51 -0.49 13.86
C GLN A 108 5.41 -1.06 14.77
N PHE A 109 4.48 -1.83 14.20
CA PHE A 109 3.40 -2.48 14.96
C PHE A 109 3.84 -3.82 15.55
N LYS A 110 4.74 -4.56 14.89
CA LYS A 110 5.32 -5.79 15.43
C LYS A 110 5.93 -5.55 16.83
N LYS A 111 6.72 -4.50 16.99
CA LYS A 111 7.33 -4.12 18.27
C LYS A 111 6.30 -3.91 19.39
N ILE A 112 5.15 -3.30 19.05
CA ILE A 112 4.07 -3.08 20.01
C ILE A 112 3.44 -4.43 20.40
N TRP A 113 3.20 -5.32 19.48
CA TRP A 113 2.68 -6.66 19.73
C TRP A 113 3.62 -7.49 20.60
N GLU A 114 4.89 -7.55 20.24
CA GLU A 114 5.92 -8.28 20.99
C GLU A 114 6.05 -7.78 22.43
N SER A 115 6.03 -6.47 22.65
CA SER A 115 6.03 -5.89 23.99
C SER A 115 4.82 -6.34 24.80
N ARG A 116 3.63 -6.36 24.21
CA ARG A 116 2.40 -6.81 24.89
C ARG A 116 2.40 -8.30 25.20
N PHE A 117 2.88 -9.14 24.28
CA PHE A 117 3.04 -10.58 24.52
C PHE A 117 4.04 -10.84 25.64
N ASN A 118 5.18 -10.16 25.66
CA ASN A 118 6.16 -10.30 26.75
C ASN A 118 5.59 -9.88 28.13
N GLN A 119 4.76 -8.84 28.16
CA GLN A 119 4.05 -8.44 29.38
C GLN A 119 3.08 -9.52 29.86
N LEU A 120 2.34 -10.14 28.95
CA LEU A 120 1.40 -11.21 29.25
C LEU A 120 2.13 -12.46 29.78
N ASP A 121 3.24 -12.85 29.16
CA ASP A 121 4.05 -13.98 29.58
C ASP A 121 4.62 -13.77 30.98
N ASN A 122 5.07 -12.57 31.30
CA ASN A 122 5.55 -12.20 32.63
C ASN A 122 4.43 -12.29 33.69
N LEU A 123 3.22 -11.84 33.36
CA LEU A 123 2.06 -11.96 34.24
C LEU A 123 1.69 -13.43 34.48
N LEU A 124 1.66 -14.24 33.43
CA LEU A 124 1.38 -15.68 33.54
C LEU A 124 2.43 -16.42 34.38
N ALA A 125 3.71 -16.09 34.23
CA ALA A 125 4.77 -16.62 35.05
C ALA A 125 4.63 -16.26 36.54
N THR A 126 4.20 -15.02 36.83
CA THR A 126 3.95 -14.55 38.20
C THR A 126 2.78 -15.30 38.84
N ILE A 127 1.65 -15.44 38.10
CA ILE A 127 0.47 -16.16 38.59
C ILE A 127 0.78 -17.65 38.87
N LYS A 128 1.58 -18.30 38.00
CA LYS A 128 2.03 -19.67 38.26
C LYS A 128 2.88 -19.83 39.50
N LYS A 129 3.71 -18.84 39.84
CA LYS A 129 4.52 -18.84 41.08
C LYS A 129 3.66 -18.65 42.32
N THR A 130 2.58 -17.88 42.25
CA THR A 130 1.69 -17.56 43.39
C THR A 130 0.74 -18.73 43.72
N LYS A 131 0.55 -19.68 42.81
CA LYS A 131 -0.29 -20.87 43.01
C LYS A 131 0.43 -22.09 43.61
N LYS A 132 1.71 -21.95 43.87
CA LYS A 132 2.49 -22.95 44.62
C LYS A 132 2.68 -22.53 46.06
#